data_f9b07f302d2220070baccfabbfd89c9e
#
_entry.id   f9b07f302d2220070baccfabbfd89c9e
#
_cell.length_a   1.000
_cell.length_b   1.000
_cell.length_c   1.000
_cell.angle_alpha   90.00
_cell.angle_beta   90.00
_cell.angle_gamma   90.00
#
_symmetry.space_group_name_H-M   'P 1'
#
loop_
_entity.id
_entity.type
_entity.pdbx_description
1 polymer ?
#
loop_
_entity_poly.entity_id
_entity_poly.type
_entity_poly.pdbx_seq_one_letter_code
_entity_poly.pdbx_strand_id
1 'polypeptide(L)'
;MSEIPPSHPRYISLITREKLVQAVHEGIVAYEGLTSHGRGEAFDYLLGEKTSPSGLNAEKLAARVLLAAKHPVLSINGNTAALAAKEIADLQKASDAEVEVNLFHRTDERVKQVSKVLEDAGCVLNKGIVERCIPLPHDRGLCDPRGIGSADVVLVPLEDGDRCEALVKMGKIV
;
A
#
# COMPACT_ATOMS: atom_id res chain seq x y z
N MET A 1 19.59 19.41 -0.51
CA MET A 1 18.15 19.57 -0.17
C MET A 1 18.01 20.83 0.64
N SER A 2 17.10 21.73 0.29
CA SER A 2 16.78 22.88 1.13
C SER A 2 16.10 22.35 2.40
N GLU A 3 16.64 22.69 3.58
CA GLU A 3 16.01 22.31 4.84
C GLU A 3 14.65 23.01 4.95
N ILE A 4 13.58 22.27 4.89
CA ILE A 4 12.22 22.78 5.11
C ILE A 4 12.07 23.01 6.61
N PRO A 5 11.83 24.24 7.06
CA PRO A 5 11.70 24.50 8.49
C PRO A 5 10.43 23.82 9.06
N PRO A 6 10.50 23.19 10.25
CA PRO A 6 9.34 22.55 10.88
C PRO A 6 8.13 23.48 11.10
N SER A 7 8.37 24.78 11.14
CA SER A 7 7.32 25.81 11.25
C SER A 7 6.58 26.10 9.94
N HIS A 8 7.01 25.49 8.81
CA HIS A 8 6.37 25.71 7.53
C HIS A 8 4.93 25.14 7.55
N PRO A 9 3.90 25.88 7.12
CA PRO A 9 2.51 25.41 7.17
C PRO A 9 2.26 24.07 6.46
N ARG A 10 3.05 23.78 5.44
CA ARG A 10 3.00 22.53 4.65
C ARG A 10 4.15 21.57 4.97
N TYR A 11 4.72 21.64 6.15
CA TYR A 11 5.92 20.87 6.51
C TYR A 11 5.72 19.36 6.24
N ILE A 12 4.67 18.79 6.81
CA ILE A 12 4.40 17.34 6.69
C ILE A 12 4.22 16.90 5.21
N SER A 13 3.41 17.66 4.46
CA SER A 13 3.17 17.38 3.04
C SER A 13 4.46 17.44 2.21
N LEU A 14 5.31 18.44 2.48
CA LEU A 14 6.57 18.62 1.76
C LEU A 14 7.58 17.51 2.08
N ILE A 15 7.78 17.14 3.34
CA ILE A 15 8.70 16.05 3.72
C ILE A 15 8.21 14.70 3.21
N THR A 16 6.89 14.46 3.17
CA THR A 16 6.31 13.24 2.61
C THR A 16 6.59 13.15 1.12
N ARG A 17 6.43 14.25 0.39
CA ARG A 17 6.75 14.34 -1.03
C ARG A 17 8.24 14.09 -1.29
N GLU A 18 9.13 14.68 -0.49
CA GLU A 18 10.58 14.46 -0.63
C GLU A 18 10.96 13.00 -0.41
N LYS A 19 10.35 12.31 0.56
CA LYS A 19 10.52 10.86 0.75
C LYS A 19 10.13 10.06 -0.50
N LEU A 20 9.01 10.41 -1.13
CA LEU A 20 8.57 9.74 -2.36
C LEU A 20 9.50 10.03 -3.54
N VAL A 21 9.97 11.27 -3.70
CA VAL A 21 10.95 11.63 -4.73
C VAL A 21 12.25 10.82 -4.55
N GLN A 22 12.72 10.71 -3.32
CA GLN A 22 13.88 9.87 -3.02
C GLN A 22 13.62 8.39 -3.37
N ALA A 23 12.47 7.87 -3.02
CA ALA A 23 12.07 6.50 -3.32
C ALA A 23 11.91 6.23 -4.84
N VAL A 24 11.61 7.27 -5.64
CA VAL A 24 11.66 7.16 -7.12
C VAL A 24 13.10 6.98 -7.60
N HIS A 25 14.04 7.77 -7.06
CA HIS A 25 15.47 7.61 -7.42
C HIS A 25 16.03 6.25 -7.01
N GLU A 26 15.50 5.65 -5.97
CA GLU A 26 15.86 4.32 -5.48
C GLU A 26 15.13 3.18 -6.21
N GLY A 27 14.25 3.49 -7.16
CA GLY A 27 13.50 2.49 -7.93
C GLY A 27 12.35 1.81 -7.16
N ILE A 28 11.98 2.31 -5.98
CA ILE A 28 10.90 1.80 -5.13
C ILE A 28 9.55 2.29 -5.65
N VAL A 29 9.44 3.60 -5.90
CA VAL A 29 8.24 4.27 -6.39
C VAL A 29 8.34 4.55 -7.89
N ALA A 30 7.27 4.31 -8.65
CA ALA A 30 7.19 4.74 -10.04
C ALA A 30 6.83 6.23 -10.14
N TYR A 31 7.15 6.89 -11.26
CA TYR A 31 6.80 8.30 -11.49
C TYR A 31 5.29 8.56 -11.35
N GLU A 32 4.47 7.62 -11.77
CA GLU A 32 3.01 7.66 -11.63
C GLU A 32 2.57 7.69 -10.16
N GLY A 33 3.38 7.11 -9.27
CA GLY A 33 3.16 7.15 -7.83
C GLY A 33 3.23 8.57 -7.25
N LEU A 34 4.07 9.45 -7.80
CA LEU A 34 4.11 10.88 -7.43
C LEU A 34 2.81 11.59 -7.85
N THR A 35 2.28 11.28 -9.03
CA THR A 35 1.01 11.84 -9.51
C THR A 35 -0.15 11.39 -8.62
N SER A 36 -0.19 10.11 -8.26
CA SER A 36 -1.23 9.55 -7.38
C SER A 36 -1.16 10.20 -5.99
N HIS A 37 0.04 10.36 -5.43
CA HIS A 37 0.23 11.06 -4.15
C HIS A 37 -0.24 12.52 -4.22
N GLY A 38 0.11 13.24 -5.28
CA GLY A 38 -0.31 14.65 -5.46
C GLY A 38 -1.82 14.82 -5.56
N ARG A 39 -2.54 13.86 -6.15
CA ARG A 39 -4.01 13.84 -6.14
C ARG A 39 -4.57 13.65 -4.73
N GLY A 40 -4.00 12.72 -3.96
CA GLY A 40 -4.38 12.52 -2.56
C GLY A 40 -4.11 13.74 -1.71
N GLU A 41 -2.94 14.37 -1.84
CA GLU A 41 -2.58 15.60 -1.17
C GLU A 41 -3.56 16.75 -1.47
N ALA A 42 -3.98 16.90 -2.75
CA ALA A 42 -4.97 17.90 -3.12
C ALA A 42 -6.33 17.65 -2.44
N PHE A 43 -6.74 16.38 -2.31
CA PHE A 43 -7.94 16.02 -1.57
C PHE A 43 -7.85 16.35 -0.09
N ASP A 44 -6.70 16.09 0.54
CA ASP A 44 -6.46 16.43 1.95
C ASP A 44 -6.65 17.93 2.23
N TYR A 45 -6.19 18.80 1.33
CA TYR A 45 -6.44 20.23 1.47
C TYR A 45 -7.92 20.59 1.42
N LEU A 46 -8.69 19.94 0.57
CA LEU A 46 -10.14 20.17 0.47
C LEU A 46 -10.89 19.67 1.70
N LEU A 47 -10.43 18.55 2.30
CA LEU A 47 -11.04 17.92 3.47
C LEU A 47 -10.49 18.44 4.81
N GLY A 48 -9.43 19.26 4.80
CA GLY A 48 -8.83 19.89 5.98
C GLY A 48 -7.73 19.10 6.66
N GLU A 49 -7.05 18.21 5.96
CA GLU A 49 -5.87 17.43 6.41
C GLU A 49 -6.12 16.67 7.73
N LYS A 50 -7.34 16.17 7.93
CA LYS A 50 -7.75 15.43 9.12
C LYS A 50 -8.66 14.27 8.75
N THR A 51 -8.43 13.14 9.39
CA THR A 51 -9.37 12.02 9.31
C THR A 51 -10.75 12.46 9.82
N SER A 52 -11.75 12.37 8.97
CA SER A 52 -13.13 12.70 9.36
C SER A 52 -13.67 11.70 10.39
N PRO A 53 -14.71 12.05 11.17
CA PRO A 53 -15.34 11.09 12.10
C PRO A 53 -15.84 9.83 11.39
N SER A 54 -16.35 9.93 10.17
CA SER A 54 -16.75 8.78 9.35
C SER A 54 -15.54 7.95 8.90
N GLY A 55 -14.45 8.59 8.50
CA GLY A 55 -13.18 7.94 8.17
C GLY A 55 -12.63 7.15 9.36
N LEU A 56 -12.59 7.75 10.55
CA LEU A 56 -12.13 7.07 11.76
C LEU A 56 -13.00 5.85 12.13
N ASN A 57 -14.31 5.93 11.89
CA ASN A 57 -15.19 4.78 12.09
C ASN A 57 -14.93 3.67 11.05
N ALA A 58 -14.66 4.04 9.79
CA ALA A 58 -14.29 3.09 8.75
C ALA A 58 -12.95 2.40 9.06
N GLU A 59 -11.94 3.13 9.52
CA GLU A 59 -10.66 2.56 9.97
C GLU A 59 -10.83 1.55 11.11
N LYS A 60 -11.65 1.88 12.11
CA LYS A 60 -11.97 0.96 13.22
C LYS A 60 -12.68 -0.31 12.74
N LEU A 61 -13.58 -0.18 11.76
CA LEU A 61 -14.25 -1.33 11.17
C LEU A 61 -13.26 -2.18 10.36
N ALA A 62 -12.45 -1.56 9.53
CA ALA A 62 -11.43 -2.24 8.74
C ALA A 62 -10.46 -3.03 9.63
N ALA A 63 -9.98 -2.43 10.73
CA ALA A 63 -9.14 -3.11 11.70
C ALA A 63 -9.82 -4.35 12.31
N ARG A 64 -11.11 -4.26 12.68
CA ARG A 64 -11.87 -5.39 13.21
C ARG A 64 -12.06 -6.50 12.17
N VAL A 65 -12.35 -6.14 10.93
CA VAL A 65 -12.51 -7.08 9.81
C VAL A 65 -11.19 -7.81 9.57
N LEU A 66 -10.08 -7.09 9.52
CA LEU A 66 -8.76 -7.66 9.32
C LEU A 66 -8.38 -8.65 10.45
N LEU A 67 -8.64 -8.28 11.71
CA LEU A 67 -8.39 -9.13 12.89
C LEU A 67 -9.30 -10.37 12.96
N ALA A 68 -10.48 -10.33 12.36
CA ALA A 68 -11.42 -11.43 12.34
C ALA A 68 -11.27 -12.34 11.10
N ALA A 69 -10.44 -11.94 10.13
CA ALA A 69 -10.20 -12.67 8.91
C ALA A 69 -9.51 -14.02 9.18
N LYS A 70 -9.79 -15.00 8.34
CA LYS A 70 -9.12 -16.30 8.40
C LYS A 70 -7.81 -16.30 7.61
N HIS A 71 -7.76 -15.52 6.55
CA HIS A 71 -6.60 -15.37 5.69
C HIS A 71 -6.47 -13.91 5.24
N PRO A 72 -6.07 -13.00 6.14
CA PRO A 72 -5.87 -11.60 5.81
C PRO A 72 -4.58 -11.41 5.01
N VAL A 73 -4.63 -10.56 3.99
CA VAL A 73 -3.45 -10.21 3.18
C VAL A 73 -3.31 -8.70 3.04
N LEU A 74 -2.10 -8.19 3.22
CA LEU A 74 -1.71 -6.81 2.98
C LEU A 74 -1.05 -6.72 1.60
N SER A 75 -1.71 -6.08 0.64
CA SER A 75 -1.25 -5.90 -0.73
C SER A 75 -0.48 -4.59 -0.85
N ILE A 76 0.86 -4.65 -0.87
CA ILE A 76 1.71 -3.47 -0.71
C ILE A 76 2.28 -3.02 -2.05
N ASN A 77 2.08 -1.73 -2.36
CA ASN A 77 2.68 -1.04 -3.50
C ASN A 77 3.91 -0.21 -3.09
N GLY A 78 4.60 0.39 -4.08
CA GLY A 78 5.82 1.16 -3.83
C GLY A 78 5.61 2.39 -2.95
N ASN A 79 4.52 3.14 -3.12
CA ASN A 79 4.22 4.32 -2.29
C ASN A 79 4.01 3.92 -0.84
N THR A 80 3.26 2.85 -0.59
CA THR A 80 3.02 2.34 0.76
C THR A 80 4.32 1.86 1.41
N ALA A 81 5.15 1.13 0.68
CA ALA A 81 6.45 0.69 1.19
C ALA A 81 7.36 1.88 1.54
N ALA A 82 7.38 2.92 0.69
CA ALA A 82 8.22 4.11 0.93
C ALA A 82 7.75 4.95 2.13
N LEU A 83 6.44 5.00 2.41
CA LEU A 83 5.87 5.90 3.41
C LEU A 83 5.51 5.23 4.73
N ALA A 84 5.16 3.93 4.72
CA ALA A 84 4.52 3.26 5.85
C ALA A 84 5.04 1.82 6.10
N ALA A 85 6.29 1.50 5.71
CA ALA A 85 6.83 0.14 5.87
C ALA A 85 6.80 -0.35 7.33
N LYS A 86 7.09 0.55 8.28
CA LYS A 86 7.08 0.21 9.71
C LYS A 86 5.67 -0.07 10.20
N GLU A 87 4.70 0.74 9.82
CA GLU A 87 3.28 0.58 10.15
C GLU A 87 2.72 -0.72 9.55
N ILE A 88 3.17 -1.09 8.34
CA ILE A 88 2.82 -2.39 7.72
C ILE A 88 3.40 -3.56 8.52
N ALA A 89 4.65 -3.46 8.98
CA ALA A 89 5.26 -4.50 9.81
C ALA A 89 4.53 -4.66 11.16
N ASP A 90 4.12 -3.55 11.77
CA ASP A 90 3.37 -3.59 13.03
C ASP A 90 1.94 -4.12 12.81
N LEU A 91 1.29 -3.74 11.70
CA LEU A 91 -0.02 -4.27 11.33
C LEU A 91 0.03 -5.77 11.02
N GLN A 92 1.06 -6.22 10.30
CA GLN A 92 1.28 -7.65 10.05
C GLN A 92 1.33 -8.44 11.36
N LYS A 93 2.15 -7.98 12.32
CA LYS A 93 2.27 -8.63 13.64
C LYS A 93 0.96 -8.66 14.42
N ALA A 94 0.18 -7.58 14.32
CA ALA A 94 -1.08 -7.45 15.06
C ALA A 94 -2.20 -8.32 14.47
N SER A 95 -2.22 -8.52 13.14
CA SER A 95 -3.30 -9.21 12.43
C SER A 95 -2.95 -10.61 11.93
N ASP A 96 -1.69 -11.04 12.09
CA ASP A 96 -1.15 -12.27 11.49
C ASP A 96 -1.37 -12.33 9.96
N ALA A 97 -1.41 -11.17 9.32
CA ALA A 97 -1.66 -11.06 7.89
C ALA A 97 -0.42 -11.43 7.07
N GLU A 98 -0.63 -12.03 5.91
CA GLU A 98 0.43 -12.14 4.91
C GLU A 98 0.71 -10.78 4.25
N VAL A 99 1.97 -10.51 3.92
CA VAL A 99 2.37 -9.32 3.17
C VAL A 99 2.84 -9.72 1.79
N GLU A 100 2.18 -9.19 0.77
CA GLU A 100 2.49 -9.46 -0.63
C GLU A 100 2.78 -8.16 -1.40
N VAL A 101 3.92 -8.12 -2.11
CA VAL A 101 4.29 -6.98 -2.95
C VAL A 101 3.52 -7.03 -4.27
N ASN A 102 2.75 -5.99 -4.54
CA ASN A 102 1.95 -5.87 -5.74
C ASN A 102 2.17 -4.51 -6.43
N LEU A 103 2.69 -4.55 -7.67
CA LEU A 103 3.11 -3.38 -8.42
C LEU A 103 2.40 -3.28 -9.75
N PHE A 104 2.00 -2.07 -10.17
CA PHE A 104 1.44 -1.81 -11.49
C PHE A 104 2.50 -2.00 -12.59
N HIS A 105 3.65 -1.36 -12.45
CA HIS A 105 4.82 -1.56 -13.31
C HIS A 105 5.77 -2.54 -12.63
N ARG A 106 5.49 -3.83 -12.79
CA ARG A 106 6.22 -4.90 -12.13
C ARG A 106 7.49 -5.23 -12.92
N THR A 107 8.65 -5.08 -12.28
CA THR A 107 9.93 -5.63 -12.71
C THR A 107 10.58 -6.35 -11.54
N ASP A 108 11.43 -7.33 -11.80
CA ASP A 108 12.12 -8.07 -10.74
C ASP A 108 12.96 -7.15 -9.87
N GLU A 109 13.60 -6.14 -10.47
CA GLU A 109 14.39 -5.15 -9.75
C GLU A 109 13.52 -4.34 -8.78
N ARG A 110 12.37 -3.83 -9.23
CA ARG A 110 11.47 -3.08 -8.36
C ARG A 110 10.87 -3.94 -7.25
N VAL A 111 10.49 -5.17 -7.56
CA VAL A 111 10.02 -6.12 -6.53
C VAL A 111 11.08 -6.30 -5.46
N LYS A 112 12.35 -6.50 -5.86
CA LYS A 112 13.47 -6.65 -4.95
C LYS A 112 13.68 -5.40 -4.07
N GLN A 113 13.65 -4.21 -4.66
CA GLN A 113 13.81 -2.94 -3.91
C GLN A 113 12.68 -2.74 -2.90
N VAL A 114 11.43 -2.90 -3.32
CA VAL A 114 10.26 -2.78 -2.43
C VAL A 114 10.30 -3.84 -1.33
N SER A 115 10.63 -5.10 -1.68
CA SER A 115 10.78 -6.18 -0.70
C SER A 115 11.82 -5.86 0.35
N LYS A 116 12.97 -5.34 -0.09
CA LYS A 116 14.06 -4.97 0.84
C LYS A 116 13.61 -3.92 1.85
N VAL A 117 12.90 -2.88 1.42
CA VAL A 117 12.39 -1.83 2.34
C VAL A 117 11.44 -2.41 3.38
N LEU A 118 10.54 -3.30 2.97
CA LEU A 118 9.60 -3.96 3.88
C LEU A 118 10.31 -4.92 4.85
N GLU A 119 11.26 -5.71 4.36
CA GLU A 119 12.04 -6.63 5.19
C GLU A 119 12.93 -5.88 6.20
N ASP A 120 13.58 -4.79 5.79
CA ASP A 120 14.37 -3.92 6.66
C ASP A 120 13.50 -3.27 7.76
N ALA A 121 12.21 -3.06 7.50
CA ALA A 121 11.22 -2.59 8.49
C ALA A 121 10.68 -3.71 9.39
N GLY A 122 10.99 -4.97 9.11
CA GLY A 122 10.62 -6.14 9.91
C GLY A 122 9.39 -6.91 9.40
N CYS A 123 8.98 -6.69 8.14
CA CYS A 123 7.95 -7.53 7.51
C CYS A 123 8.50 -8.91 7.13
N VAL A 124 7.64 -9.91 7.25
CA VAL A 124 7.84 -11.24 6.66
C VAL A 124 7.00 -11.31 5.38
N LEU A 125 7.66 -11.40 4.23
CA LEU A 125 6.99 -11.34 2.93
C LEU A 125 6.58 -12.72 2.45
N ASN A 126 5.38 -12.79 1.84
CA ASN A 126 5.02 -13.91 0.98
C ASN A 126 5.86 -13.85 -0.30
N LYS A 127 6.69 -14.86 -0.53
CA LYS A 127 7.55 -15.06 -1.71
C LYS A 127 7.07 -16.26 -2.56
N GLY A 128 5.78 -16.50 -2.56
CA GLY A 128 5.19 -17.59 -3.32
C GLY A 128 5.23 -17.39 -4.83
N ILE A 129 4.55 -18.31 -5.52
CA ILE A 129 4.43 -18.27 -6.98
C ILE A 129 3.59 -17.06 -7.39
N VAL A 130 3.99 -16.39 -8.46
CA VAL A 130 3.25 -15.24 -9.00
C VAL A 130 2.56 -15.66 -10.30
N GLU A 131 1.24 -15.64 -10.29
CA GLU A 131 0.38 -15.96 -11.43
C GLU A 131 -0.69 -14.90 -11.63
N ARG A 132 -1.37 -14.92 -12.78
CA ARG A 132 -2.52 -14.05 -13.01
C ARG A 132 -3.76 -14.61 -12.33
N CYS A 133 -3.99 -14.20 -11.08
CA CYS A 133 -5.11 -14.65 -10.25
C CYS A 133 -6.29 -13.66 -10.23
N ILE A 134 -6.02 -12.39 -10.49
CA ILE A 134 -7.04 -11.34 -10.54
C ILE A 134 -7.32 -11.04 -12.02
N PRO A 135 -8.59 -10.91 -12.45
CA PRO A 135 -8.96 -10.72 -13.86
C PRO A 135 -8.70 -9.26 -14.33
N LEU A 136 -7.44 -8.84 -14.27
CA LEU A 136 -6.96 -7.55 -14.73
C LEU A 136 -5.95 -7.74 -15.86
N PRO A 137 -5.96 -6.89 -16.90
CA PRO A 137 -5.06 -7.02 -18.05
C PRO A 137 -3.60 -6.63 -17.77
N HIS A 138 -3.35 -5.87 -16.70
CA HIS A 138 -2.02 -5.37 -16.30
C HIS A 138 -1.43 -6.15 -15.12
N ASP A 139 -0.22 -5.78 -14.68
CA ASP A 139 0.59 -6.53 -13.71
C ASP A 139 -0.04 -6.64 -12.31
N ARG A 140 -0.98 -5.76 -11.96
CA ARG A 140 -1.72 -5.89 -10.70
C ARG A 140 -2.62 -7.12 -10.63
N GLY A 141 -2.89 -7.76 -11.76
CA GLY A 141 -3.53 -9.07 -11.82
C GLY A 141 -2.62 -10.23 -11.38
N LEU A 142 -1.30 -9.96 -11.28
CA LEU A 142 -0.29 -10.94 -10.86
C LEU A 142 -0.21 -10.98 -9.33
N CYS A 143 -0.44 -12.13 -8.74
CA CYS A 143 -0.35 -12.37 -7.30
C CYS A 143 -0.09 -13.84 -6.99
N ASP A 144 0.20 -14.18 -5.74
CA ASP A 144 0.25 -15.57 -5.31
C ASP A 144 -1.18 -16.15 -5.22
N PRO A 145 -1.48 -17.27 -5.89
CA PRO A 145 -2.77 -17.97 -5.74
C PRO A 145 -3.10 -18.32 -4.29
N ARG A 146 -2.09 -18.61 -3.47
CA ARG A 146 -2.25 -18.95 -2.05
C ARG A 146 -2.23 -17.74 -1.12
N GLY A 147 -1.69 -16.60 -1.58
CA GLY A 147 -1.75 -15.31 -0.91
C GLY A 147 -3.04 -14.58 -1.26
N ILE A 148 -2.93 -13.47 -1.98
CA ILE A 148 -4.11 -12.67 -2.41
C ILE A 148 -5.15 -13.53 -3.13
N GLY A 149 -4.74 -14.53 -3.93
CA GLY A 149 -5.64 -15.43 -4.63
C GLY A 149 -6.64 -16.12 -3.71
N SER A 150 -6.22 -16.60 -2.54
CA SER A 150 -7.05 -17.33 -1.55
C SER A 150 -7.52 -16.47 -0.37
N ALA A 151 -7.10 -15.24 -0.25
CA ALA A 151 -7.47 -14.35 0.84
C ALA A 151 -8.99 -14.16 0.98
N ASP A 152 -9.48 -14.04 2.19
CA ASP A 152 -10.85 -13.61 2.49
C ASP A 152 -10.94 -12.09 2.69
N VAL A 153 -9.89 -11.47 3.23
CA VAL A 153 -9.77 -10.01 3.42
C VAL A 153 -8.46 -9.52 2.82
N VAL A 154 -8.51 -8.47 2.00
CA VAL A 154 -7.32 -7.85 1.40
C VAL A 154 -7.28 -6.37 1.73
N LEU A 155 -6.26 -5.92 2.45
CA LEU A 155 -5.98 -4.50 2.62
C LEU A 155 -5.20 -3.99 1.40
N VAL A 156 -5.76 -3.00 0.70
CA VAL A 156 -5.22 -2.42 -0.54
C VAL A 156 -4.98 -0.92 -0.33
N PRO A 157 -3.83 -0.51 0.25
CA PRO A 157 -3.55 0.89 0.51
C PRO A 157 -3.22 1.66 -0.77
N LEU A 158 -3.70 2.90 -0.89
CA LEU A 158 -3.39 3.81 -2.02
C LEU A 158 -3.53 3.14 -3.39
N GLU A 159 -4.66 2.48 -3.62
CA GLU A 159 -4.79 1.60 -4.77
C GLU A 159 -5.82 2.07 -5.78
N ASP A 160 -5.71 1.55 -7.01
CA ASP A 160 -6.64 1.84 -8.08
C ASP A 160 -7.96 1.09 -7.90
N GLY A 161 -9.05 1.76 -8.22
CA GLY A 161 -10.40 1.23 -7.99
C GLY A 161 -10.71 -0.04 -8.78
N ASP A 162 -10.11 -0.25 -9.96
CA ASP A 162 -10.29 -1.45 -10.77
C ASP A 162 -9.81 -2.72 -10.05
N ARG A 163 -8.70 -2.62 -9.30
CA ARG A 163 -8.22 -3.74 -8.48
C ARG A 163 -9.17 -4.04 -7.33
N CYS A 164 -9.60 -3.02 -6.60
CA CYS A 164 -10.57 -3.18 -5.51
C CYS A 164 -11.88 -3.80 -6.04
N GLU A 165 -12.39 -3.29 -7.16
CA GLU A 165 -13.60 -3.83 -7.80
C GLU A 165 -13.43 -5.28 -8.22
N ALA A 166 -12.28 -5.64 -8.80
CA ALA A 166 -12.00 -7.00 -9.21
C ALA A 166 -11.95 -7.97 -8.03
N LEU A 167 -11.28 -7.59 -6.92
CA LEU A 167 -11.22 -8.40 -5.70
C LEU A 167 -12.61 -8.57 -5.06
N VAL A 168 -13.42 -7.51 -5.02
CA VAL A 168 -14.81 -7.60 -4.55
C VAL A 168 -15.64 -8.55 -5.41
N LYS A 169 -15.51 -8.49 -6.75
CA LYS A 169 -16.16 -9.44 -7.68
C LYS A 169 -15.72 -10.89 -7.47
N MET A 170 -14.51 -11.11 -6.96
CA MET A 170 -14.01 -12.42 -6.55
C MET A 170 -14.53 -12.87 -5.18
N GLY A 171 -15.41 -12.10 -4.53
CA GLY A 171 -16.00 -12.42 -3.24
C GLY A 171 -15.12 -12.09 -2.03
N LYS A 172 -14.10 -11.26 -2.20
CA LYS A 172 -13.23 -10.83 -1.11
C LYS A 172 -13.74 -9.55 -0.45
N ILE A 173 -13.41 -9.36 0.82
CA ILE A 173 -13.56 -8.09 1.52
C ILE A 173 -12.29 -7.26 1.25
N VAL A 174 -12.47 -5.98 0.82
CA VAL A 174 -11.37 -5.07 0.47
C VAL A 174 -11.51 -3.78 1.24
#